data_ab8a7af7ad0863f6d3bc3ba8487ab97a
#
_entry.id   ab8a7af7ad0863f6d3bc3ba8487ab97a
#
_cell.length_a   1.000
_cell.length_b   1.000
_cell.length_c   1.000
_cell.angle_alpha   90.00
_cell.angle_beta   90.00
_cell.angle_gamma   90.00
#
_symmetry.space_group_name_H-M   'P 1'
#
loop_
_entity.id
_entity.type
_entity.pdbx_description
1 polymer ?
#
loop_
_entity_poly.entity_id
_entity_poly.type
_entity_poly.pdbx_seq_one_letter_code
_entity_poly.pdbx_strand_id
1 'polypeptide(L)'
;QELQGEPLHAVLLSHSHYDHVAGLPAVRKEWPDVKVYASERAKEILVKPGALKTIRRLSGEAAEASGLSWDSAYDDRDIQADIGLKDGETTEISGDQVYAFATPGHTKCSMSYVINGEVMLCSETVGVMNRNQEYMPSFLVDYKGVEDSIHRSAEIPVREIILNHYGLVEEKDKAGIWEFLLETARKSRDLMLDILNETDSDEEALRTMERTFHSTVDKKDQPDEAFYINAASMIKTLRRQYPEKIREDRRESEVCS
;
A
#
# COMPACT_ATOMS: atom_id res chain seq x y z
N GLN A 1 -15.01 -17.71 8.10
CA GLN A 1 -15.36 -19.03 8.70
C GLN A 1 -14.27 -19.54 9.64
N GLU A 2 -12.99 -19.20 9.43
CA GLU A 2 -11.86 -19.68 10.26
C GLU A 2 -11.82 -19.06 11.65
N LEU A 3 -12.38 -17.86 11.84
CA LEU A 3 -12.43 -17.15 13.13
C LEU A 3 -13.78 -17.31 13.87
N GLN A 4 -14.69 -18.17 13.41
CA GLN A 4 -15.99 -18.33 14.06
C GLN A 4 -15.85 -18.82 15.50
N GLY A 5 -16.24 -17.97 16.43
CA GLY A 5 -16.21 -18.26 17.86
C GLY A 5 -14.93 -17.81 18.60
N GLU A 6 -13.88 -17.41 17.87
CA GLU A 6 -12.68 -16.86 18.48
C GLU A 6 -12.81 -15.33 18.66
N PRO A 7 -12.43 -14.79 19.82
CA PRO A 7 -12.48 -13.35 20.03
C PRO A 7 -11.43 -12.64 19.20
N LEU A 8 -11.85 -11.62 18.42
CA LEU A 8 -10.93 -10.69 17.78
C LEU A 8 -10.76 -9.46 18.67
N HIS A 9 -9.55 -9.27 19.19
CA HIS A 9 -9.27 -8.19 20.14
C HIS A 9 -8.78 -6.91 19.47
N ALA A 10 -8.04 -7.04 18.36
CA ALA A 10 -7.41 -5.91 17.70
C ALA A 10 -7.37 -6.06 16.18
N VAL A 11 -7.42 -4.92 15.50
CA VAL A 11 -7.09 -4.76 14.08
C VAL A 11 -5.95 -3.75 13.97
N LEU A 12 -4.90 -4.10 13.25
CA LEU A 12 -3.78 -3.22 12.94
C LEU A 12 -3.91 -2.75 11.49
N LEU A 13 -4.17 -1.46 11.28
CA LEU A 13 -4.28 -0.90 9.93
C LEU A 13 -2.91 -0.48 9.41
N SER A 14 -2.52 -0.99 8.26
CA SER A 14 -1.28 -0.58 7.59
C SER A 14 -1.35 0.86 7.09
N HIS A 15 -2.52 1.31 6.59
CA HIS A 15 -2.77 2.68 6.13
C HIS A 15 -4.27 2.93 5.90
N SER A 16 -4.63 4.11 5.39
CA SER A 16 -6.02 4.60 5.32
C SER A 16 -6.70 4.40 3.97
N HIS A 17 -6.19 3.59 3.04
CA HIS A 17 -6.87 3.33 1.78
C HIS A 17 -8.13 2.47 1.98
N TYR A 18 -9.06 2.60 1.04
CA TYR A 18 -10.40 2.03 1.12
C TYR A 18 -10.40 0.51 1.29
N ASP A 19 -9.55 -0.19 0.57
CA ASP A 19 -9.40 -1.64 0.57
C ASP A 19 -8.83 -2.21 1.88
N HIS A 20 -8.19 -1.38 2.70
CA HIS A 20 -7.70 -1.73 4.02
C HIS A 20 -8.66 -1.40 5.16
N VAL A 21 -9.64 -0.53 4.94
CA VAL A 21 -10.57 -0.09 6.00
C VAL A 21 -12.03 -0.46 5.75
N ALA A 22 -12.41 -0.77 4.51
CA ALA A 22 -13.80 -1.03 4.13
C ALA A 22 -14.42 -2.25 4.84
N GLY A 23 -13.61 -3.19 5.32
CA GLY A 23 -14.08 -4.34 6.09
C GLY A 23 -14.40 -4.04 7.57
N LEU A 24 -13.97 -2.90 8.11
CA LEU A 24 -14.13 -2.57 9.53
C LEU A 24 -15.59 -2.56 10.02
N PRO A 25 -16.59 -2.06 9.26
CA PRO A 25 -17.97 -2.12 9.71
C PRO A 25 -18.46 -3.55 9.96
N ALA A 26 -18.09 -4.50 9.10
CA ALA A 26 -18.42 -5.91 9.28
C ALA A 26 -17.67 -6.52 10.48
N VAL A 27 -16.40 -6.16 10.66
CA VAL A 27 -15.58 -6.59 11.79
C VAL A 27 -16.19 -6.10 13.10
N ARG A 28 -16.52 -4.80 13.21
CA ARG A 28 -17.12 -4.23 14.42
C ARG A 28 -18.52 -4.77 14.73
N LYS A 29 -19.27 -5.15 13.70
CA LYS A 29 -20.57 -5.80 13.87
C LYS A 29 -20.44 -7.18 14.52
N GLU A 30 -19.43 -7.96 14.13
CA GLU A 30 -19.17 -9.30 14.64
C GLU A 30 -18.44 -9.26 15.99
N TRP A 31 -17.48 -8.33 16.14
CA TRP A 31 -16.70 -8.14 17.37
C TRP A 31 -16.82 -6.69 17.86
N PRO A 32 -17.89 -6.32 18.60
CA PRO A 32 -18.18 -4.92 19.00
C PRO A 32 -17.10 -4.28 19.88
N ASP A 33 -16.34 -5.10 20.61
CA ASP A 33 -15.29 -4.63 21.52
C ASP A 33 -13.90 -4.52 20.88
N VAL A 34 -13.78 -4.90 19.59
CA VAL A 34 -12.51 -4.86 18.86
C VAL A 34 -11.93 -3.45 18.84
N LYS A 35 -10.62 -3.34 19.09
CA LYS A 35 -9.89 -2.08 18.99
C LYS A 35 -9.15 -1.99 17.67
N VAL A 36 -9.30 -0.85 17.00
CA VAL A 36 -8.63 -0.56 15.72
C VAL A 36 -7.46 0.37 15.96
N TYR A 37 -6.27 -0.11 15.68
CA TYR A 37 -5.01 0.62 15.77
C TYR A 37 -4.54 1.06 14.39
N ALA A 38 -3.97 2.24 14.30
CA ALA A 38 -3.39 2.78 13.07
C ALA A 38 -2.28 3.78 13.42
N SER A 39 -1.52 4.28 12.44
CA SER A 39 -0.68 5.44 12.70
C SER A 39 -1.54 6.64 13.15
N GLU A 40 -0.99 7.53 14.00
CA GLU A 40 -1.68 8.78 14.37
C GLU A 40 -2.19 9.52 13.14
N ARG A 41 -1.38 9.53 12.06
CA ARG A 41 -1.75 10.18 10.80
C ARG A 41 -2.92 9.49 10.09
N ALA A 42 -2.97 8.16 10.07
CA ALA A 42 -4.12 7.43 9.50
C ALA A 42 -5.39 7.70 10.31
N LYS A 43 -5.30 7.69 11.64
CA LYS A 43 -6.39 8.06 12.53
C LYS A 43 -6.94 9.46 12.23
N GLU A 44 -6.06 10.46 12.01
CA GLU A 44 -6.46 11.81 11.61
C GLU A 44 -7.12 11.87 10.23
N ILE A 45 -6.73 11.00 9.30
CA ILE A 45 -7.31 10.95 7.94
C ILE A 45 -8.71 10.34 8.00
N LEU A 46 -8.91 9.27 8.76
CA LEU A 46 -10.14 8.50 8.82
C LEU A 46 -11.31 9.22 9.51
N VAL A 47 -11.11 10.45 9.99
CA VAL A 47 -12.19 11.33 10.49
C VAL A 47 -12.50 12.48 9.51
N LYS A 48 -11.76 12.64 8.41
CA LYS A 48 -11.94 13.76 7.48
C LYS A 48 -13.08 13.47 6.50
N PRO A 49 -14.07 14.36 6.34
CA PRO A 49 -15.22 14.13 5.46
C PRO A 49 -14.83 13.80 4.01
N GLY A 50 -13.78 14.44 3.49
CA GLY A 50 -13.30 14.16 2.13
C GLY A 50 -12.71 12.75 1.97
N ALA A 51 -11.96 12.27 2.97
CA ALA A 51 -11.42 10.91 2.98
C ALA A 51 -12.54 9.88 3.11
N LEU A 52 -13.47 10.08 4.04
CA LEU A 52 -14.64 9.21 4.25
C LEU A 52 -15.48 9.08 2.97
N LYS A 53 -15.76 10.19 2.29
CA LYS A 53 -16.47 10.19 1.01
C LYS A 53 -15.73 9.38 -0.06
N THR A 54 -14.41 9.55 -0.17
CA THR A 54 -13.58 8.83 -1.14
C THR A 54 -13.55 7.33 -0.84
N ILE A 55 -13.34 6.95 0.43
CA ILE A 55 -13.35 5.55 0.88
C ILE A 55 -14.68 4.90 0.52
N ARG A 56 -15.81 5.53 0.85
CA ARG A 56 -17.15 5.01 0.57
C ARG A 56 -17.38 4.79 -0.92
N ARG A 57 -17.00 5.76 -1.76
CA ARG A 57 -17.11 5.67 -3.22
C ARG A 57 -16.28 4.50 -3.77
N LEU A 58 -14.97 4.49 -3.47
CA LEU A 58 -14.05 3.47 -4.01
C LEU A 58 -14.39 2.06 -3.52
N SER A 59 -14.85 1.92 -2.27
CA SER A 59 -15.32 0.63 -1.74
C SER A 59 -16.54 0.10 -2.51
N GLY A 60 -17.48 0.98 -2.84
CA GLY A 60 -18.67 0.62 -3.64
C GLY A 60 -18.29 0.18 -5.05
N GLU A 61 -17.43 0.94 -5.73
CA GLU A 61 -16.94 0.65 -7.08
C GLU A 61 -16.16 -0.68 -7.13
N ALA A 62 -15.31 -0.94 -6.14
CA ALA A 62 -14.56 -2.20 -6.05
C ALA A 62 -15.48 -3.40 -5.78
N ALA A 63 -16.49 -3.24 -4.94
CA ALA A 63 -17.49 -4.29 -4.69
C ALA A 63 -18.31 -4.61 -5.96
N GLU A 64 -18.76 -3.58 -6.67
CA GLU A 64 -19.49 -3.73 -7.94
C GLU A 64 -18.63 -4.46 -8.99
N ALA A 65 -17.38 -4.04 -9.17
CA ALA A 65 -16.42 -4.69 -10.08
C ALA A 65 -16.16 -6.16 -9.73
N SER A 66 -16.27 -6.52 -8.44
CA SER A 66 -16.10 -7.89 -7.94
C SER A 66 -17.42 -8.69 -7.94
N GLY A 67 -18.53 -8.11 -8.37
CA GLY A 67 -19.86 -8.74 -8.32
C GLY A 67 -20.39 -8.96 -6.90
N LEU A 68 -19.88 -8.20 -5.94
CA LEU A 68 -20.29 -8.25 -4.54
C LEU A 68 -21.32 -7.16 -4.22
N SER A 69 -22.21 -7.43 -3.29
CA SER A 69 -23.08 -6.39 -2.73
C SER A 69 -22.28 -5.56 -1.72
N TRP A 70 -22.36 -4.25 -1.82
CA TRP A 70 -21.79 -3.31 -0.88
C TRP A 70 -22.86 -2.63 -0.05
N ASP A 71 -22.84 -2.87 1.26
CA ASP A 71 -23.70 -2.12 2.19
C ASP A 71 -23.01 -0.80 2.54
N SER A 72 -23.47 0.28 1.89
CA SER A 72 -22.95 1.63 2.14
C SER A 72 -23.58 2.30 3.38
N ALA A 73 -24.48 1.63 4.09
CA ALA A 73 -25.24 2.20 5.21
C ALA A 73 -24.50 2.13 6.57
N TYR A 74 -23.20 1.87 6.57
CA TYR A 74 -22.40 1.90 7.80
C TYR A 74 -22.22 3.34 8.32
N ASP A 75 -22.04 3.48 9.64
CA ASP A 75 -21.67 4.75 10.27
C ASP A 75 -20.19 5.05 9.95
N ASP A 76 -19.88 6.29 9.63
CA ASP A 76 -18.49 6.73 9.37
C ASP A 76 -17.54 6.46 10.56
N ARG A 77 -18.08 6.33 11.78
CA ARG A 77 -17.32 5.93 12.97
C ARG A 77 -16.82 4.50 12.90
N ASP A 78 -17.48 3.63 12.16
CA ASP A 78 -17.13 2.21 12.08
C ASP A 78 -15.80 1.97 11.35
N ILE A 79 -15.37 2.92 10.48
CA ILE A 79 -14.08 2.83 9.76
C ILE A 79 -12.96 3.65 10.42
N GLN A 80 -13.22 4.28 11.58
CA GLN A 80 -12.23 5.07 12.28
C GLN A 80 -11.30 4.20 13.14
N ALA A 81 -10.05 4.65 13.29
CA ALA A 81 -9.12 4.04 14.24
C ALA A 81 -9.38 4.55 15.66
N ASP A 82 -9.42 3.63 16.61
CA ASP A 82 -9.60 3.96 18.03
C ASP A 82 -8.31 4.52 18.64
N ILE A 83 -7.17 3.92 18.28
CA ILE A 83 -5.86 4.21 18.88
C ILE A 83 -4.86 4.56 17.79
N GLY A 84 -4.19 5.72 17.96
CA GLY A 84 -3.09 6.16 17.10
C GLY A 84 -1.76 5.70 17.70
N LEU A 85 -0.91 5.07 16.87
CA LEU A 85 0.44 4.65 17.23
C LEU A 85 1.47 5.57 16.57
N LYS A 86 2.56 5.83 17.30
CA LYS A 86 3.69 6.62 16.82
C LYS A 86 4.75 5.74 16.15
N ASP A 87 5.59 6.38 15.35
CA ASP A 87 6.78 5.73 14.81
C ASP A 87 7.72 5.29 15.92
N GLY A 88 8.13 4.03 15.89
CA GLY A 88 9.03 3.43 16.87
C GLY A 88 8.35 3.05 18.20
N GLU A 89 7.03 3.12 18.28
CA GLU A 89 6.28 2.77 19.49
C GLU A 89 6.19 1.27 19.67
N THR A 90 6.43 0.80 20.89
CA THR A 90 6.12 -0.56 21.33
C THR A 90 4.98 -0.50 22.34
N THR A 91 3.95 -1.28 22.11
CA THR A 91 2.78 -1.36 23.00
C THR A 91 2.35 -2.81 23.18
N GLU A 92 1.67 -3.10 24.27
CA GLU A 92 1.05 -4.40 24.51
C GLU A 92 -0.40 -4.38 24.00
N ILE A 93 -0.75 -5.35 23.19
CA ILE A 93 -2.10 -5.55 22.66
C ILE A 93 -2.51 -6.99 22.92
N SER A 94 -3.46 -7.18 23.84
CA SER A 94 -4.01 -8.50 24.19
C SER A 94 -2.98 -9.56 24.56
N GLY A 95 -1.89 -9.15 25.21
CA GLY A 95 -0.80 -10.04 25.65
C GLY A 95 0.36 -10.15 24.69
N ASP A 96 0.24 -9.63 23.46
CA ASP A 96 1.31 -9.57 22.48
C ASP A 96 2.04 -8.23 22.51
N GLN A 97 3.37 -8.26 22.36
CA GLN A 97 4.15 -7.06 22.13
C GLN A 97 4.09 -6.67 20.66
N VAL A 98 3.63 -5.45 20.37
CA VAL A 98 3.51 -4.87 19.04
C VAL A 98 4.46 -3.68 18.90
N TYR A 99 5.47 -3.81 18.07
CA TYR A 99 6.34 -2.70 17.66
C TYR A 99 5.81 -2.12 16.35
N ALA A 100 5.42 -0.84 16.37
CA ALA A 100 4.90 -0.10 15.23
C ALA A 100 5.99 0.80 14.65
N PHE A 101 6.22 0.77 13.35
CA PHE A 101 7.20 1.65 12.71
C PHE A 101 6.69 2.19 11.38
N ALA A 102 6.95 3.48 11.14
CA ALA A 102 6.51 4.15 9.93
C ALA A 102 7.27 3.64 8.71
N THR A 103 6.52 3.34 7.66
CA THR A 103 7.02 2.91 6.35
C THR A 103 6.37 3.74 5.25
N PRO A 104 6.66 5.08 5.18
CA PRO A 104 6.07 5.96 4.18
C PRO A 104 6.61 5.66 2.77
N GLY A 105 5.82 6.04 1.74
CA GLY A 105 6.17 5.86 0.33
C GLY A 105 4.94 5.61 -0.52
N HIS A 106 4.19 4.57 -0.21
CA HIS A 106 2.84 4.33 -0.75
C HIS A 106 1.87 5.41 -0.23
N THR A 107 1.79 5.58 1.07
CA THR A 107 1.13 6.73 1.70
C THR A 107 2.04 7.37 2.74
N LYS A 108 1.67 8.60 3.18
CA LYS A 108 2.36 9.26 4.29
C LYS A 108 1.95 8.71 5.66
N CYS A 109 0.93 7.87 5.72
CA CYS A 109 0.41 7.27 6.95
C CYS A 109 0.71 5.77 7.05
N SER A 110 1.46 5.21 6.11
CA SER A 110 1.82 3.80 6.09
C SER A 110 2.66 3.42 7.30
N MET A 111 2.30 2.30 7.90
CA MET A 111 2.93 1.73 9.09
C MET A 111 3.03 0.22 8.94
N SER A 112 4.14 -0.33 9.34
CA SER A 112 4.39 -1.76 9.48
C SER A 112 4.47 -2.12 10.95
N TYR A 113 4.27 -3.39 11.27
CA TYR A 113 4.23 -3.87 12.65
C TYR A 113 5.10 -5.11 12.82
N VAL A 114 5.72 -5.26 13.99
CA VAL A 114 6.38 -6.50 14.39
C VAL A 114 5.73 -7.03 15.65
N ILE A 115 5.25 -8.25 15.58
CA ILE A 115 4.56 -8.92 16.68
C ILE A 115 5.56 -9.84 17.38
N ASN A 116 5.73 -9.66 18.71
CA ASN A 116 6.59 -10.44 19.59
C ASN A 116 8.05 -10.54 19.11
N GLY A 117 8.52 -9.61 18.25
CA GLY A 117 9.85 -9.71 17.64
C GLY A 117 10.01 -10.84 16.62
N GLU A 118 8.91 -11.52 16.24
CA GLU A 118 8.96 -12.72 15.41
C GLU A 118 8.28 -12.55 14.05
N VAL A 119 7.16 -11.83 13.97
CA VAL A 119 6.34 -11.72 12.77
C VAL A 119 6.24 -10.28 12.33
N MET A 120 6.70 -9.98 11.12
CA MET A 120 6.54 -8.64 10.52
C MET A 120 5.30 -8.61 9.63
N LEU A 121 4.39 -7.68 9.91
CA LEU A 121 3.28 -7.31 9.05
C LEU A 121 3.69 -6.06 8.28
N CYS A 122 4.05 -6.23 7.03
CA CYS A 122 4.52 -5.13 6.19
C CYS A 122 3.38 -4.23 5.73
N SER A 123 3.64 -2.93 5.60
CA SER A 123 2.75 -2.06 4.83
C SER A 123 2.96 -2.26 3.33
N GLU A 124 2.02 -1.78 2.54
CA GLU A 124 2.07 -1.83 1.07
C GLU A 124 3.27 -1.07 0.47
N THR A 125 3.87 -0.18 1.24
CA THR A 125 5.05 0.57 0.81
C THR A 125 6.24 -0.32 0.47
N VAL A 126 6.46 -1.40 1.24
CA VAL A 126 7.66 -2.24 1.03
C VAL A 126 7.53 -3.18 -0.17
N GLY A 127 6.32 -3.43 -0.64
CA GLY A 127 6.08 -4.22 -1.84
C GLY A 127 4.66 -4.73 -1.91
N VAL A 128 4.14 -4.75 -3.12
CA VAL A 128 2.89 -5.42 -3.48
C VAL A 128 3.22 -6.48 -4.51
N MET A 129 2.83 -7.69 -4.24
CA MET A 129 2.98 -8.81 -5.15
C MET A 129 1.60 -9.36 -5.51
N ASN A 130 1.40 -9.67 -6.78
CA ASN A 130 0.19 -10.36 -7.21
C ASN A 130 0.32 -11.89 -6.98
N ARG A 131 -0.74 -12.63 -7.29
CA ARG A 131 -0.79 -14.10 -7.13
C ARG A 131 0.25 -14.84 -7.97
N ASN A 132 0.74 -14.22 -9.04
CA ASN A 132 1.78 -14.77 -9.92
C ASN A 132 3.20 -14.46 -9.43
N GLN A 133 3.34 -13.87 -8.23
CA GLN A 133 4.62 -13.39 -7.67
C GLN A 133 5.27 -12.28 -8.52
N GLU A 134 4.44 -11.52 -9.26
CA GLU A 134 4.90 -10.35 -9.99
C GLU A 134 4.75 -9.11 -9.08
N TYR A 135 5.80 -8.29 -9.08
CA TYR A 135 5.79 -7.05 -8.31
C TYR A 135 4.96 -5.98 -8.99
N MET A 136 4.11 -5.33 -8.21
CA MET A 136 3.36 -4.16 -8.65
C MET A 136 3.94 -2.90 -7.97
N PRO A 137 4.30 -1.86 -8.76
CA PRO A 137 4.81 -0.62 -8.22
C PRO A 137 3.76 0.07 -7.34
N SER A 138 4.19 0.62 -6.19
CA SER A 138 3.25 1.19 -5.21
C SER A 138 3.80 2.45 -4.51
N PHE A 139 4.60 3.29 -5.19
CA PHE A 139 5.18 4.53 -4.66
C PHE A 139 4.33 5.76 -4.98
N LEU A 140 3.14 5.89 -4.37
CA LEU A 140 2.18 6.92 -4.77
C LEU A 140 2.58 8.33 -4.34
N VAL A 141 3.28 8.48 -3.21
CA VAL A 141 3.59 9.80 -2.65
C VAL A 141 5.08 10.10 -2.51
N ASP A 142 5.93 9.07 -2.41
CA ASP A 142 7.37 9.25 -2.21
C ASP A 142 8.15 8.00 -2.60
N TYR A 143 8.87 8.04 -3.73
CA TYR A 143 9.70 6.92 -4.17
C TYR A 143 10.91 6.70 -3.24
N LYS A 144 11.59 7.80 -2.84
CA LYS A 144 12.71 7.69 -1.90
C LYS A 144 12.27 7.08 -0.56
N GLY A 145 11.09 7.47 -0.09
CA GLY A 145 10.47 6.88 1.10
C GLY A 145 10.23 5.37 0.96
N VAL A 146 9.95 4.85 -0.25
CA VAL A 146 9.85 3.41 -0.50
C VAL A 146 11.19 2.72 -0.27
N GLU A 147 12.29 3.20 -0.87
CA GLU A 147 13.63 2.63 -0.65
C GLU A 147 14.02 2.66 0.83
N ASP A 148 13.85 3.82 1.49
CA ASP A 148 14.14 3.99 2.92
C ASP A 148 13.30 3.03 3.79
N SER A 149 12.03 2.81 3.44
CA SER A 149 11.14 1.89 4.15
C SER A 149 11.51 0.42 3.97
N ILE A 150 11.94 0.01 2.77
CA ILE A 150 12.44 -1.34 2.52
C ILE A 150 13.73 -1.58 3.33
N HIS A 151 14.69 -0.64 3.29
CA HIS A 151 15.92 -0.74 4.07
C HIS A 151 15.63 -0.85 5.56
N ARG A 152 14.78 0.02 6.09
CA ARG A 152 14.38 -0.02 7.50
C ARG A 152 13.75 -1.35 7.90
N SER A 153 12.90 -1.90 7.04
CA SER A 153 12.28 -3.21 7.30
C SER A 153 13.31 -4.35 7.29
N ALA A 154 14.28 -4.29 6.37
CA ALA A 154 15.36 -5.26 6.26
C ALA A 154 16.30 -5.28 7.49
N GLU A 155 16.43 -4.18 8.22
CA GLU A 155 17.25 -4.06 9.42
C GLU A 155 16.61 -4.72 10.66
N ILE A 156 15.32 -5.04 10.61
CA ILE A 156 14.60 -5.65 11.73
C ILE A 156 14.58 -7.17 11.58
N PRO A 157 15.32 -7.93 12.42
CA PRO A 157 15.34 -9.38 12.32
C PRO A 157 14.01 -9.96 12.77
N VAL A 158 13.38 -10.75 11.91
CA VAL A 158 12.13 -11.47 12.20
C VAL A 158 12.18 -12.88 11.61
N ARG A 159 11.35 -13.78 12.13
CA ARG A 159 11.22 -15.14 11.61
C ARG A 159 10.27 -15.19 10.43
N GLU A 160 9.16 -14.46 10.50
CA GLU A 160 8.10 -14.48 9.49
C GLU A 160 7.86 -13.08 8.93
N ILE A 161 7.60 -13.02 7.61
CA ILE A 161 7.31 -11.78 6.90
C ILE A 161 5.99 -11.96 6.17
N ILE A 162 5.04 -11.05 6.40
CA ILE A 162 3.74 -11.03 5.73
C ILE A 162 3.67 -9.74 4.92
N LEU A 163 3.56 -9.86 3.60
CA LEU A 163 3.38 -8.76 2.67
C LEU A 163 1.88 -8.51 2.41
N ASN A 164 1.50 -7.26 2.27
CA ASN A 164 0.13 -6.90 1.89
C ASN A 164 -0.20 -7.49 0.50
N HIS A 165 -1.46 -7.91 0.33
CA HIS A 165 -2.01 -8.51 -0.89
C HIS A 165 -1.39 -9.86 -1.32
N TYR A 166 -0.25 -10.24 -0.74
CA TYR A 166 0.45 -11.48 -1.06
C TYR A 166 0.30 -12.55 0.03
N GLY A 167 0.54 -12.17 1.28
CA GLY A 167 0.51 -13.06 2.45
C GLY A 167 1.90 -13.41 2.97
N LEU A 168 2.04 -14.61 3.52
CA LEU A 168 3.28 -15.09 4.13
C LEU A 168 4.35 -15.35 3.06
N VAL A 169 5.54 -14.77 3.25
CA VAL A 169 6.71 -15.04 2.41
C VAL A 169 7.21 -16.45 2.68
N GLU A 170 7.37 -17.26 1.63
CA GLU A 170 7.84 -18.63 1.75
C GLU A 170 9.29 -18.68 2.25
N GLU A 171 9.64 -19.73 3.01
CA GLU A 171 10.98 -19.89 3.63
C GLU A 171 12.13 -19.76 2.62
N LYS A 172 11.95 -20.31 1.40
CA LYS A 172 12.96 -20.25 0.33
C LYS A 172 13.26 -18.83 -0.16
N ASP A 173 12.30 -17.90 0.00
CA ASP A 173 12.35 -16.53 -0.54
C ASP A 173 12.77 -15.50 0.51
N LYS A 174 12.68 -15.84 1.82
CA LYS A 174 12.96 -14.90 2.92
C LYS A 174 14.35 -14.28 2.85
N ALA A 175 15.36 -15.09 2.54
CA ALA A 175 16.76 -14.62 2.53
C ALA A 175 17.05 -13.51 1.51
N GLY A 176 16.30 -13.46 0.40
CA GLY A 176 16.49 -12.49 -0.68
C GLY A 176 15.35 -11.49 -0.85
N ILE A 177 14.31 -11.56 -0.02
CA ILE A 177 13.07 -10.79 -0.27
C ILE A 177 13.32 -9.28 -0.32
N TRP A 178 14.09 -8.74 0.60
CA TRP A 178 14.35 -7.29 0.67
C TRP A 178 15.13 -6.77 -0.53
N GLU A 179 16.15 -7.51 -0.97
CA GLU A 179 16.91 -7.18 -2.16
C GLU A 179 16.03 -7.28 -3.41
N PHE A 180 15.23 -8.32 -3.53
CA PHE A 180 14.26 -8.49 -4.62
C PHE A 180 13.28 -7.32 -4.69
N LEU A 181 12.65 -6.94 -3.57
CA LEU A 181 11.70 -5.83 -3.52
C LEU A 181 12.37 -4.49 -3.89
N LEU A 182 13.58 -4.24 -3.39
CA LEU A 182 14.34 -3.03 -3.67
C LEU A 182 14.74 -2.94 -5.15
N GLU A 183 15.30 -4.00 -5.71
CA GLU A 183 15.66 -4.06 -7.13
C GLU A 183 14.46 -3.86 -8.05
N THR A 184 13.33 -4.51 -7.71
CA THR A 184 12.12 -4.43 -8.52
C THR A 184 11.50 -3.04 -8.43
N ALA A 185 11.52 -2.40 -7.25
CA ALA A 185 11.10 -1.00 -7.10
C ALA A 185 11.96 -0.05 -7.95
N ARG A 186 13.29 -0.27 -7.99
CA ARG A 186 14.23 0.50 -8.82
C ARG A 186 13.97 0.31 -10.31
N LYS A 187 13.85 -0.93 -10.76
CA LYS A 187 13.53 -1.26 -12.17
C LYS A 187 12.22 -0.62 -12.60
N SER A 188 11.19 -0.69 -11.76
CA SER A 188 9.88 -0.07 -12.05
C SER A 188 9.96 1.45 -12.15
N ARG A 189 10.70 2.10 -11.23
CA ARG A 189 10.96 3.54 -11.29
C ARG A 189 11.67 3.91 -12.59
N ASP A 190 12.75 3.21 -12.93
CA ASP A 190 13.57 3.54 -14.12
C ASP A 190 12.75 3.38 -15.39
N LEU A 191 11.99 2.29 -15.53
CA LEU A 191 11.08 2.09 -16.65
C LEU A 191 9.97 3.17 -16.74
N MET A 192 9.45 3.62 -15.60
CA MET A 192 8.50 4.73 -15.60
C MET A 192 9.14 6.07 -15.95
N LEU A 193 10.40 6.31 -15.57
CA LEU A 193 11.15 7.50 -15.98
C LEU A 193 11.39 7.49 -17.49
N ASP A 194 11.74 6.34 -18.08
CA ASP A 194 11.89 6.20 -19.54
C ASP A 194 10.56 6.55 -20.25
N ILE A 195 9.44 6.03 -19.78
CA ILE A 195 8.11 6.38 -20.32
C ILE A 195 7.85 7.89 -20.22
N LEU A 196 8.21 8.53 -19.11
CA LEU A 196 8.02 9.98 -18.91
C LEU A 196 8.99 10.83 -19.74
N ASN A 197 10.09 10.25 -20.23
CA ASN A 197 11.00 10.91 -21.15
C ASN A 197 10.50 10.86 -22.61
N GLU A 198 9.69 9.86 -22.96
CA GLU A 198 9.11 9.75 -24.30
C GLU A 198 7.94 10.71 -24.55
N THR A 199 7.25 11.21 -23.50
CA THR A 199 6.07 12.08 -23.67
C THR A 199 5.89 13.10 -22.54
N ASP A 200 5.39 14.30 -22.91
CA ASP A 200 4.93 15.33 -21.97
C ASP A 200 3.48 15.12 -21.53
N SER A 201 2.75 14.29 -22.26
CA SER A 201 1.34 14.01 -21.97
C SER A 201 1.20 12.98 -20.87
N ASP A 202 0.65 13.37 -19.71
CA ASP A 202 0.32 12.43 -18.63
C ASP A 202 -0.68 11.35 -19.10
N GLU A 203 -1.57 11.68 -20.04
CA GLU A 203 -2.52 10.72 -20.61
C GLU A 203 -1.83 9.65 -21.47
N GLU A 204 -0.84 10.04 -22.26
CA GLU A 204 -0.06 9.11 -23.08
C GLU A 204 0.84 8.25 -22.20
N ALA A 205 1.49 8.84 -21.18
CA ALA A 205 2.27 8.13 -20.18
C ALA A 205 1.40 7.09 -19.45
N LEU A 206 0.19 7.44 -19.03
CA LEU A 206 -0.77 6.53 -18.40
C LEU A 206 -1.11 5.34 -19.30
N ARG A 207 -1.40 5.59 -20.59
CA ARG A 207 -1.68 4.51 -21.55
C ARG A 207 -0.48 3.57 -21.74
N THR A 208 0.73 4.13 -21.75
CA THR A 208 1.94 3.31 -21.86
C THR A 208 2.20 2.52 -20.58
N MET A 209 2.00 3.11 -19.40
CA MET A 209 2.08 2.41 -18.13
C MET A 209 1.04 1.28 -18.01
N GLU A 210 -0.18 1.49 -18.49
CA GLU A 210 -1.21 0.44 -18.52
C GLU A 210 -0.73 -0.77 -19.35
N ARG A 211 -0.23 -0.54 -20.56
CA ARG A 211 0.31 -1.61 -21.40
C ARG A 211 1.48 -2.34 -20.76
N THR A 212 2.34 -1.61 -20.04
CA THR A 212 3.58 -2.14 -19.48
C THR A 212 3.35 -2.90 -18.17
N PHE A 213 2.50 -2.37 -17.27
CA PHE A 213 2.37 -2.87 -15.90
C PHE A 213 1.02 -3.51 -15.58
N HIS A 214 -0.02 -3.28 -16.39
CA HIS A 214 -1.38 -3.69 -16.04
C HIS A 214 -2.02 -4.65 -17.04
N SER A 215 -1.52 -4.72 -18.28
CA SER A 215 -2.14 -5.53 -19.34
C SER A 215 -2.22 -7.03 -19.06
N THR A 216 -1.36 -7.55 -18.17
CA THR A 216 -1.31 -8.97 -17.77
C THR A 216 -1.85 -9.22 -16.37
N VAL A 217 -2.20 -8.16 -15.62
CA VAL A 217 -2.69 -8.26 -14.25
C VAL A 217 -4.17 -8.65 -14.25
N ASP A 218 -4.55 -9.61 -13.41
CA ASP A 218 -5.97 -9.94 -13.21
C ASP A 218 -6.69 -8.75 -12.59
N LYS A 219 -7.79 -8.32 -13.21
CA LYS A 219 -8.62 -7.20 -12.73
C LYS A 219 -9.20 -7.41 -11.32
N LYS A 220 -9.22 -8.66 -10.84
CA LYS A 220 -9.56 -8.98 -9.44
C LYS A 220 -8.43 -8.64 -8.47
N ASP A 221 -7.18 -8.70 -8.93
CA ASP A 221 -6.01 -8.33 -8.13
C ASP A 221 -5.83 -6.80 -8.12
N GLN A 222 -6.03 -6.15 -9.28
CA GLN A 222 -6.03 -4.69 -9.39
C GLN A 222 -7.07 -4.21 -10.42
N PRO A 223 -8.21 -3.64 -9.99
CA PRO A 223 -9.19 -3.02 -10.89
C PRO A 223 -8.58 -1.87 -11.71
N ASP A 224 -9.05 -1.70 -12.96
CA ASP A 224 -8.54 -0.67 -13.89
C ASP A 224 -8.54 0.72 -13.26
N GLU A 225 -9.61 1.12 -12.56
CA GLU A 225 -9.71 2.44 -11.94
C GLU A 225 -8.67 2.64 -10.83
N ALA A 226 -8.44 1.61 -9.99
CA ALA A 226 -7.41 1.64 -8.96
C ALA A 226 -6.02 1.78 -9.58
N PHE A 227 -5.75 1.06 -10.70
CA PHE A 227 -4.52 1.22 -11.45
C PHE A 227 -4.33 2.66 -11.94
N TYR A 228 -5.33 3.26 -12.60
CA TYR A 228 -5.21 4.62 -13.13
C TYR A 228 -4.99 5.67 -12.05
N ILE A 229 -5.68 5.57 -10.91
CA ILE A 229 -5.46 6.47 -9.76
C ILE A 229 -4.03 6.35 -9.25
N ASN A 230 -3.53 5.12 -9.08
CA ASN A 230 -2.19 4.85 -8.60
C ASN A 230 -1.14 5.33 -9.61
N ALA A 231 -1.26 4.98 -10.89
CA ALA A 231 -0.34 5.38 -11.93
C ALA A 231 -0.25 6.91 -12.09
N ALA A 232 -1.40 7.62 -12.06
CA ALA A 232 -1.41 9.08 -12.08
C ALA A 232 -0.69 9.68 -10.87
N SER A 233 -0.79 9.06 -9.70
CA SER A 233 -0.08 9.50 -8.49
C SER A 233 1.42 9.25 -8.60
N MET A 234 1.83 8.11 -9.15
CA MET A 234 3.24 7.77 -9.40
C MET A 234 3.87 8.71 -10.42
N ILE A 235 3.18 9.04 -11.54
CA ILE A 235 3.64 10.05 -12.52
C ILE A 235 3.95 11.37 -11.83
N LYS A 236 2.99 11.90 -11.05
CA LYS A 236 3.18 13.16 -10.31
C LYS A 236 4.36 13.09 -9.34
N THR A 237 4.54 11.95 -8.70
CA THR A 237 5.62 11.73 -7.74
C THR A 237 6.97 11.72 -8.45
N LEU A 238 7.12 11.02 -9.58
CA LEU A 238 8.35 10.97 -10.36
C LEU A 238 8.70 12.32 -10.97
N ARG A 239 7.74 13.02 -11.59
CA ARG A 239 7.96 14.39 -12.12
C ARG A 239 8.44 15.38 -11.05
N ARG A 240 7.97 15.23 -9.82
CA ARG A 240 8.38 16.05 -8.68
C ARG A 240 9.77 15.67 -8.16
N GLN A 241 10.07 14.39 -8.06
CA GLN A 241 11.31 13.90 -7.42
C GLN A 241 12.50 13.80 -8.38
N TYR A 242 12.24 13.63 -9.68
CA TYR A 242 13.26 13.43 -10.72
C TYR A 242 13.14 14.42 -11.90
N PRO A 243 12.93 15.73 -11.65
CA PRO A 243 12.71 16.69 -12.73
C PRO A 243 13.92 16.81 -13.67
N GLU A 244 15.13 16.62 -13.17
CA GLU A 244 16.36 16.70 -13.96
C GLU A 244 16.50 15.49 -14.89
N LYS A 245 16.27 14.26 -14.39
CA LYS A 245 16.33 13.04 -15.20
C LYS A 245 15.35 13.10 -16.38
N ILE A 246 14.12 13.58 -16.16
CA ILE A 246 13.10 13.73 -17.20
C ILE A 246 13.48 14.78 -18.25
N ARG A 247 14.37 15.74 -17.96
CA ARG A 247 14.80 16.80 -18.88
C ARG A 247 16.11 16.49 -19.61
N GLU A 248 17.03 15.81 -18.98
CA GLU A 248 18.36 15.52 -19.54
C GLU A 248 18.27 14.57 -20.73
N ASP A 249 17.56 13.46 -20.61
CA ASP A 249 17.42 12.47 -21.68
C ASP A 249 16.72 13.03 -22.93
N ARG A 250 15.83 14.04 -22.77
CA ARG A 250 15.20 14.74 -23.90
C ARG A 250 16.19 15.60 -24.70
N ARG A 251 17.14 16.25 -24.03
CA ARG A 251 18.17 17.06 -24.72
C ARG A 251 19.11 16.21 -25.52
N GLU A 252 19.43 14.99 -25.06
CA GLU A 252 20.27 14.05 -25.79
C GLU A 252 19.54 13.47 -27.00
N SER A 253 18.24 13.20 -26.93
CA SER A 253 17.45 12.72 -28.07
C SER A 253 17.23 13.80 -29.16
N GLU A 254 17.12 15.08 -28.80
CA GLU A 254 17.01 16.20 -29.74
C GLU A 254 18.34 16.53 -30.43
N VAL A 255 19.48 16.18 -29.84
CA VAL A 255 20.82 16.38 -30.43
C VAL A 255 21.19 15.27 -31.40
N CYS A 256 20.55 14.08 -31.32
CA CYS A 256 20.79 12.93 -32.18
C CYS A 256 19.75 12.79 -33.31
N SER A 257 18.76 13.66 -33.43
CA SER A 257 17.76 13.72 -34.49
C SER A 257 18.02 14.90 -35.45
#